data_1eaa7e40fde20c3b3a96666a1d424cd1
#
_entry.id   1eaa7e40fde20c3b3a96666a1d424cd1
#
_cell.length_a   1.000
_cell.length_b   1.000
_cell.length_c   1.000
_cell.angle_alpha   90.00
_cell.angle_beta   90.00
_cell.angle_gamma   90.00
#
_symmetry.space_group_name_H-M   'P 1'
#
loop_
_entity.id
_entity.type
_entity.pdbx_description
1 polymer ?
#
loop_
_entity_poly.entity_id
_entity_poly.type
_entity_poly.pdbx_seq_one_letter_code
_entity_poly.pdbx_strand_id
1 'polypeptide(L)'
;MRSDVPLEPGDTEAFGLLYDHYQSSVYRFLFYRTRSAPLAEDLTSETFFRALRSMNSFRWQGKDFGAWLMTIARNLTTDHFKAGRT
;
A
#
# COMPACT_ATOMS: atom_id res chain seq x y z
N MET A 1 -13.83 -16.76 8.59
CA MET A 1 -13.82 -16.21 8.80
C MET A 1 -13.60 -15.84 8.85
N ARG A 2 -13.57 -15.64 8.96
CA ARG A 2 -13.54 -14.91 9.00
C ARG A 2 -12.96 -14.38 8.97
N SER A 3 -12.47 -14.83 8.99
CA SER A 3 -11.96 -14.08 8.96
C SER A 3 -12.25 -13.10 8.55
N ASP A 4 -12.86 -13.08 8.32
CA ASP A 4 -13.37 -12.01 7.88
C ASP A 4 -13.99 -11.24 8.89
N VAL A 5 -13.28 -10.94 9.92
CA VAL A 5 -13.72 -10.01 10.91
C VAL A 5 -13.76 -8.69 10.22
N PRO A 6 -14.92 -8.10 10.04
CA PRO A 6 -14.97 -6.82 9.38
C PRO A 6 -14.26 -5.80 10.23
N LEU A 7 -13.63 -4.85 9.57
CA LEU A 7 -13.01 -3.75 10.29
C LEU A 7 -14.08 -3.02 11.08
N GLU A 8 -13.71 -2.58 12.26
CA GLU A 8 -14.63 -1.76 13.03
C GLU A 8 -14.78 -0.42 12.35
N PRO A 9 -15.91 0.28 12.54
CA PRO A 9 -16.11 1.57 11.88
C PRO A 9 -14.94 2.52 12.09
N GLY A 10 -14.37 2.55 13.28
CA GLY A 10 -13.24 3.43 13.55
C GLY A 10 -12.01 3.04 12.75
N ASP A 11 -11.79 1.74 12.57
CA ASP A 11 -10.63 1.26 11.82
C ASP A 11 -10.76 1.61 10.35
N THR A 12 -11.95 1.47 9.79
CA THR A 12 -12.19 1.82 8.40
C THR A 12 -11.96 3.30 8.17
N GLU A 13 -12.45 4.12 9.08
CA GLU A 13 -12.29 5.55 8.99
C GLU A 13 -10.82 5.94 9.08
N ALA A 14 -10.11 5.31 10.03
CA ALA A 14 -8.69 5.60 10.20
C ALA A 14 -7.90 5.20 8.95
N PHE A 15 -8.23 4.07 8.35
CA PHE A 15 -7.54 3.64 7.13
C PHE A 15 -7.80 4.62 6.00
N GLY A 16 -9.03 5.14 5.89
CA GLY A 16 -9.34 6.12 4.87
C GLY A 16 -8.52 7.39 5.01
N LEU A 17 -8.30 7.83 6.24
CA LEU A 17 -7.47 9.00 6.48
C LEU A 17 -6.03 8.74 6.11
N LEU A 18 -5.53 7.55 6.42
CA LEU A 18 -4.17 7.18 6.04
C LEU A 18 -4.04 7.10 4.53
N TYR A 19 -5.03 6.55 3.86
CA TYR A 19 -5.03 6.48 2.41
C TYR A 19 -4.94 7.88 1.82
N ASP A 20 -5.80 8.79 2.28
CA ASP A 20 -5.78 10.16 1.77
C ASP A 20 -4.44 10.83 2.01
N HIS A 21 -3.87 10.58 3.18
CA HIS A 21 -2.63 11.22 3.57
C HIS A 21 -1.45 10.73 2.74
N TYR A 22 -1.38 9.44 2.48
CA TYR A 22 -0.21 8.85 1.84
C TYR A 22 -0.38 8.56 0.36
N GLN A 23 -1.58 8.67 -0.17
CA GLN A 23 -1.84 8.28 -1.55
C GLN A 23 -0.94 9.02 -2.54
N SER A 24 -0.83 10.33 -2.38
CA SER A 24 0.00 11.13 -3.29
C SER A 24 1.46 10.74 -3.22
N SER A 25 1.95 10.50 -2.01
CA SER A 25 3.36 10.14 -1.83
C SER A 25 3.66 8.80 -2.47
N VAL A 26 2.77 7.82 -2.27
CA VAL A 26 2.95 6.50 -2.84
C VAL A 26 2.89 6.56 -4.36
N TYR A 27 1.90 7.28 -4.88
CA TYR A 27 1.76 7.42 -6.32
C TYR A 27 2.99 8.06 -6.93
N ARG A 28 3.48 9.13 -6.30
CA ARG A 28 4.64 9.85 -6.82
C ARG A 28 5.88 8.95 -6.84
N PHE A 29 6.07 8.19 -5.77
CA PHE A 29 7.17 7.25 -5.70
C PHE A 29 7.08 6.22 -6.82
N LEU A 30 5.90 5.66 -7.01
CA LEU A 30 5.68 4.64 -8.02
C LEU A 30 5.80 5.21 -9.42
N PHE A 31 5.35 6.44 -9.61
CA PHE A 31 5.48 7.07 -10.91
C PHE A 31 6.94 7.27 -11.29
N TYR A 32 7.75 7.71 -10.34
CA TYR A 32 9.16 7.88 -10.62
C TYR A 32 9.84 6.55 -10.95
N ARG A 33 9.37 5.49 -10.33
CA ARG A 33 9.96 4.18 -10.57
C ARG A 33 9.53 3.58 -11.91
N THR A 34 8.27 3.77 -12.27
CA THR A 34 7.71 3.10 -13.44
C THR A 34 7.66 4.00 -14.67
N ARG A 35 7.64 5.30 -14.46
CA ARG A 35 7.52 6.28 -15.53
C ARG A 35 6.25 6.08 -16.35
N SER A 36 5.23 5.53 -15.74
CA SER A 36 3.95 5.27 -16.39
C SER A 36 2.83 5.61 -15.44
N ALA A 37 2.01 6.59 -15.79
CA ALA A 37 0.91 6.98 -14.93
C ALA A 37 -0.09 5.83 -14.72
N PRO A 38 -0.53 5.13 -15.76
CA PRO A 38 -1.47 4.02 -15.54
C PRO A 38 -0.88 2.94 -14.63
N LEU A 39 0.38 2.60 -14.83
CA LEU A 39 1.01 1.58 -14.01
C LEU A 39 1.18 2.07 -12.58
N ALA A 40 1.57 3.33 -12.41
CA ALA A 40 1.70 3.89 -11.08
C ALA A 40 0.36 3.86 -10.34
N GLU A 41 -0.72 4.14 -11.04
CA GLU A 41 -2.05 4.09 -10.44
C GLU A 41 -2.39 2.67 -10.00
N ASP A 42 -2.12 1.70 -10.86
CA ASP A 42 -2.40 0.31 -10.53
C ASP A 42 -1.58 -0.15 -9.33
N LEU A 43 -0.31 0.20 -9.31
CA LEU A 43 0.55 -0.21 -8.21
C LEU A 43 0.22 0.53 -6.92
N THR A 44 -0.25 1.77 -7.03
CA THR A 44 -0.71 2.50 -5.84
C THR A 44 -1.91 1.78 -5.23
N SER A 45 -2.87 1.39 -6.05
CA SER A 45 -4.03 0.65 -5.57
C SER A 45 -3.61 -0.66 -4.94
N GLU A 46 -2.71 -1.38 -5.59
CA GLU A 46 -2.24 -2.65 -5.06
C GLU A 46 -1.52 -2.47 -3.74
N THR A 47 -0.74 -1.41 -3.61
CA THR A 47 -0.03 -1.12 -2.38
C THR A 47 -1.00 -0.99 -1.22
N PHE A 48 -2.05 -0.20 -1.42
CA PHE A 48 -3.02 0.01 -0.35
C PHE A 48 -3.87 -1.22 -0.11
N PHE A 49 -4.15 -1.99 -1.15
CA PHE A 49 -4.89 -3.23 -0.99
C PHE A 49 -4.11 -4.21 -0.11
N ARG A 50 -2.80 -4.33 -0.36
CA ARG A 50 -1.96 -5.20 0.45
C ARG A 50 -1.84 -4.67 1.87
N ALA A 51 -1.74 -3.35 2.02
CA ALA A 51 -1.68 -2.76 3.34
C ALA A 51 -2.95 -3.07 4.12
N LEU A 52 -4.10 -2.94 3.48
CA LEU A 52 -5.37 -3.22 4.14
C LEU A 52 -5.46 -4.67 4.56
N ARG A 53 -5.04 -5.58 3.69
CA ARG A 53 -5.08 -7.00 4.02
C ARG A 53 -4.17 -7.34 5.18
N SER A 54 -3.08 -6.62 5.33
CA SER A 54 -2.11 -6.90 6.37
C SER A 54 -2.32 -6.09 7.64
N MET A 55 -3.33 -5.23 7.66
CA MET A 55 -3.53 -4.35 8.82
C MET A 55 -3.70 -5.14 10.11
N ASN A 56 -4.40 -6.26 10.04
CA ASN A 56 -4.63 -7.06 11.23
C ASN A 56 -3.35 -7.67 11.77
N SER A 57 -2.39 -7.91 10.88
CA SER A 57 -1.10 -8.47 11.28
C SER A 57 -0.11 -7.42 11.67
N PHE A 58 -0.31 -6.21 11.18
CA PHE A 58 0.61 -5.14 11.46
C PHE A 58 0.41 -4.65 12.88
N ARG A 59 1.46 -4.64 13.64
CA ARG A 59 1.37 -4.20 15.01
C ARG A 59 1.88 -2.78 15.12
N TRP A 60 1.02 -1.91 15.60
CA TRP A 60 1.36 -0.50 15.76
C TRP A 60 2.20 -0.32 17.00
N GLN A 61 3.43 -0.74 16.94
CA GLN A 61 4.29 -0.66 18.10
C GLN A 61 5.32 0.45 17.89
N GLY A 62 4.83 1.62 17.58
CA GLY A 62 5.71 2.75 17.35
C GLY A 62 6.35 2.76 15.99
N LYS A 63 5.92 1.88 15.12
CA LYS A 63 6.48 1.83 13.78
C LYS A 63 5.83 2.85 12.88
N ASP A 64 6.61 3.35 11.94
CA ASP A 64 6.14 4.35 11.01
C ASP A 64 5.30 3.67 9.92
N PHE A 65 4.01 3.98 9.90
CA PHE A 65 3.12 3.42 8.90
C PHE A 65 3.58 3.78 7.50
N GLY A 66 4.04 5.01 7.31
CA GLY A 66 4.50 5.45 6.00
C GLY A 66 5.66 4.64 5.49
N ALA A 67 6.64 4.37 6.38
CA ALA A 67 7.80 3.58 5.99
C ALA A 67 7.39 2.17 5.61
N TRP A 68 6.48 1.58 6.36
CA TRP A 68 5.97 0.24 6.08
C TRP A 68 5.25 0.21 4.73
N LEU A 69 4.42 1.22 4.49
CA LEU A 69 3.67 1.31 3.25
C LEU A 69 4.61 1.47 2.06
N MET A 70 5.64 2.30 2.20
CA MET A 70 6.60 2.49 1.12
C MET A 70 7.40 1.22 0.83
N THR A 71 7.63 0.42 1.85
CA THR A 71 8.29 -0.87 1.66
C THR A 71 7.44 -1.78 0.77
N ILE A 72 6.12 -1.79 0.99
CA ILE A 72 5.22 -2.56 0.15
C ILE A 72 5.31 -2.07 -1.29
N ALA A 73 5.24 -0.75 -1.47
CA ALA A 73 5.29 -0.17 -2.81
C ALA A 73 6.60 -0.52 -3.51
N ARG A 74 7.71 -0.43 -2.79
CA ARG A 74 9.01 -0.75 -3.38
C ARG A 74 9.08 -2.22 -3.78
N ASN A 75 8.58 -3.09 -2.93
CA ASN A 75 8.59 -4.52 -3.26
C ASN A 75 7.75 -4.81 -4.48
N LEU A 76 6.63 -4.11 -4.64
CA LEU A 76 5.80 -4.30 -5.82
C LEU A 76 6.51 -3.88 -7.09
N THR A 77 7.26 -2.77 -7.06
CA THR A 77 7.99 -2.36 -8.25
C THR A 77 9.11 -3.34 -8.57
N THR A 78 9.80 -3.83 -7.54
CA THR A 78 10.85 -4.82 -7.74
C THR A 78 10.29 -6.08 -8.39
N ASP A 79 9.16 -6.57 -7.89
CA ASP A 79 8.54 -7.75 -8.47
C ASP A 79 8.10 -7.49 -9.90
N HIS A 80 7.56 -6.30 -10.16
CA HIS A 80 7.12 -5.96 -11.50
C HIS A 80 8.29 -5.97 -12.48
N PHE A 81 9.40 -5.34 -12.10
CA PHE A 81 10.56 -5.28 -12.99
C PHE A 81 11.17 -6.66 -13.19
N LYS A 82 11.18 -7.49 -12.17
CA LYS A 82 11.68 -8.84 -12.32
C LYS A 82 10.85 -9.64 -13.31
N ALA A 83 9.52 -9.51 -13.17
CA ALA A 83 8.64 -10.23 -14.09
C ALA A 83 8.82 -9.76 -15.51
N GLY A 84 9.05 -8.46 -15.68
CA GLY A 84 9.22 -7.91 -17.01
C GLY A 84 10.52 -8.27 -17.68
N ARG A 85 11.44 -8.84 -16.93
CA ARG A 85 12.75 -9.16 -17.48
C ARG A 85 12.82 -10.52 -18.13
N THR A 86 11.81 -11.29 -18.01
CA THR A 86 11.83 -12.65 -18.56
C THR A 86 11.95 -12.71 -20.08
#